data_550b65de3bf688bf84f74c3ebf8eb028
#
_entry.id   550b65de3bf688bf84f74c3ebf8eb028
#
_cell.length_a   1.000
_cell.length_b   1.000
_cell.length_c   1.000
_cell.angle_alpha   90.00
_cell.angle_beta   90.00
_cell.angle_gamma   90.00
#
_symmetry.space_group_name_H-M   'P 1'
#
loop_
_entity.id
_entity.type
_entity.pdbx_description
1 polymer ?
#
loop_
_entity_poly.entity_id
_entity_poly.type
_entity_poly.pdbx_seq_one_letter_code
_entity_poly.pdbx_strand_id
1 'polypeptide(L)'
;VPRLLKYTYAEPFWSKKQGRALCYRTTRLFGLALIEREAVGYASIDGKLARRLLIIEGFIAGDIKTRLPFLTHNQAVFSEASDIEAKLRRVDVMKAPEDLLEWFDVRFPESITDVRGMEKWWKTASEEDRKALYLTVDDLKIDPEMALNTAHFPEQVALGHLTLPASYQFAPGRDDDGVTVQVPLAALMQLKPENLEWTVPGAIEEKVEAMIRALPKTIRRQLVPIPDFVKAIMPMIEANSGSLMQSVARCVTKRTGMAVDPLVWADQQLDARLTLRIEVTDSDGLVMDSDRDLLSLQRRLGDQVGDIQHASSATVYHDWPEGLELAAESITDVGGIEMKRFERFICQSEGVVLGYLFDPIDASVQHRRAFAQLLVEQCADLFRFLKSK
;
A
#
# COMPACT_ATOMS: atom_id res chain seq x y z
N VAL A 1 38.03 48.05 -18.91
CA VAL A 1 36.69 47.60 -19.39
C VAL A 1 35.86 46.93 -18.31
N PRO A 2 36.40 46.11 -17.35
CA PRO A 2 35.57 45.42 -16.33
C PRO A 2 34.73 46.37 -15.45
N ARG A 3 35.19 47.58 -15.18
CA ARG A 3 34.48 48.58 -14.33
C ARG A 3 33.24 49.20 -14.99
N LEU A 4 33.03 49.00 -16.28
CA LEU A 4 31.88 49.53 -17.04
C LEU A 4 30.75 48.50 -17.17
N LEU A 5 31.03 47.26 -16.83
CA LEU A 5 30.03 46.20 -16.88
C LEU A 5 29.13 46.26 -15.65
N LYS A 6 27.81 46.22 -15.88
CA LYS A 6 26.80 46.06 -14.84
C LYS A 6 26.23 44.63 -14.86
N TYR A 7 26.12 44.04 -13.70
CA TYR A 7 25.58 42.70 -13.52
C TYR A 7 24.27 42.80 -12.80
N THR A 8 23.27 42.05 -13.30
CA THR A 8 22.01 41.82 -12.60
C THR A 8 21.82 40.33 -12.44
N TYR A 9 21.30 39.93 -11.29
CA TYR A 9 21.11 38.53 -10.92
C TYR A 9 19.63 38.30 -10.68
N ALA A 10 19.10 37.19 -11.21
CA ALA A 10 17.68 36.85 -11.11
C ALA A 10 17.49 35.34 -10.99
N GLU A 11 16.32 34.94 -10.52
CA GLU A 11 15.83 33.55 -10.51
C GLU A 11 16.83 32.59 -9.85
N PRO A 12 17.12 32.70 -8.54
CA PRO A 12 17.95 31.71 -7.84
C PRO A 12 17.26 30.36 -7.81
N PHE A 13 18.00 29.29 -8.10
CA PHE A 13 17.50 27.94 -8.14
C PHE A 13 18.55 26.92 -7.70
N TRP A 14 18.10 25.74 -7.24
CA TRP A 14 18.97 24.63 -6.91
C TRP A 14 19.37 23.84 -8.16
N SER A 15 20.62 23.44 -8.25
CA SER A 15 21.12 22.57 -9.32
C SER A 15 21.60 21.23 -8.76
N LYS A 16 20.78 20.19 -8.85
CA LYS A 16 21.16 18.81 -8.50
C LYS A 16 22.46 18.36 -9.17
N LYS A 17 22.64 18.72 -10.46
CA LYS A 17 23.84 18.33 -11.24
C LYS A 17 25.11 18.94 -10.69
N GLN A 18 25.05 20.20 -10.23
CA GLN A 18 26.21 20.91 -9.71
C GLN A 18 26.31 20.85 -8.18
N GLY A 19 25.25 20.39 -7.49
CA GLY A 19 25.16 20.30 -6.03
C GLY A 19 25.29 21.68 -5.35
N ARG A 20 24.74 22.73 -5.96
CA ARG A 20 24.78 24.09 -5.44
C ARG A 20 23.67 24.97 -6.00
N ALA A 21 23.41 26.07 -5.31
CA ALA A 21 22.53 27.11 -5.80
C ALA A 21 23.16 27.89 -6.94
N LEU A 22 22.38 28.13 -7.99
CA LEU A 22 22.73 28.94 -9.16
C LEU A 22 21.73 30.09 -9.30
N CYS A 23 22.11 31.11 -10.08
CA CYS A 23 21.18 32.13 -10.58
C CYS A 23 21.55 32.51 -12.00
N TYR A 24 20.65 33.22 -12.68
CA TYR A 24 20.96 33.80 -13.98
C TYR A 24 21.55 35.19 -13.85
N ARG A 25 22.74 35.38 -14.45
CA ARG A 25 23.41 36.64 -14.54
C ARG A 25 23.16 37.25 -15.92
N THR A 26 22.75 38.51 -15.95
CA THR A 26 22.73 39.34 -17.16
C THR A 26 23.83 40.34 -17.06
N THR A 27 24.72 40.40 -18.08
CA THR A 27 25.82 41.34 -18.20
C THR A 27 25.43 42.44 -19.16
N ARG A 28 25.53 43.69 -18.71
CA ARG A 28 25.20 44.88 -19.51
C ARG A 28 26.36 45.81 -19.59
N LEU A 29 26.52 46.45 -20.79
CA LEU A 29 27.44 47.52 -21.03
C LEU A 29 26.66 48.72 -21.57
N PHE A 30 26.71 49.87 -20.91
CA PHE A 30 25.96 51.08 -21.26
C PHE A 30 24.45 50.82 -21.50
N GLY A 31 23.87 49.91 -20.77
CA GLY A 31 22.44 49.54 -20.92
C GLY A 31 22.14 48.44 -21.94
N LEU A 32 23.07 48.13 -22.84
CA LEU A 32 22.93 47.02 -23.79
C LEU A 32 23.26 45.68 -23.11
N ALA A 33 22.39 44.69 -23.26
CA ALA A 33 22.66 43.34 -22.79
C ALA A 33 23.69 42.68 -23.70
N LEU A 34 24.85 42.30 -23.12
CA LEU A 34 25.91 41.59 -23.83
C LEU A 34 25.73 40.07 -23.69
N ILE A 35 25.35 39.65 -22.50
CA ILE A 35 25.09 38.22 -22.19
C ILE A 35 23.83 38.19 -21.34
N GLU A 36 22.88 37.39 -21.77
CA GLU A 36 21.63 37.16 -21.04
C GLU A 36 21.57 35.72 -20.50
N ARG A 37 21.05 35.56 -19.28
CA ARG A 37 20.76 34.24 -18.64
C ARG A 37 21.99 33.31 -18.54
N GLU A 38 23.15 33.82 -18.20
CA GLU A 38 24.32 33.01 -17.87
C GLU A 38 24.14 32.40 -16.46
N ALA A 39 24.16 31.08 -16.33
CA ALA A 39 24.04 30.41 -15.03
C ALA A 39 25.36 30.52 -14.24
N VAL A 40 25.31 31.19 -13.09
CA VAL A 40 26.48 31.40 -12.21
C VAL A 40 26.19 30.94 -10.80
N GLY A 41 27.26 30.65 -10.01
CA GLY A 41 27.11 30.26 -8.60
C GLY A 41 26.49 31.36 -7.75
N TYR A 42 25.48 31.06 -6.97
CA TYR A 42 24.72 32.04 -6.20
C TYR A 42 25.30 32.35 -4.82
N ALA A 43 26.11 31.46 -4.24
CA ALA A 43 26.63 31.58 -2.88
C ALA A 43 27.48 32.84 -2.64
N SER A 44 28.18 33.36 -3.69
CA SER A 44 28.96 34.59 -3.60
C SER A 44 28.11 35.89 -3.65
N ILE A 45 26.82 35.75 -4.01
CA ILE A 45 25.87 36.86 -4.16
C ILE A 45 25.02 36.93 -2.90
N ASP A 46 24.43 35.79 -2.52
CA ASP A 46 23.65 35.60 -1.30
C ASP A 46 23.91 34.20 -0.74
N GLY A 47 24.85 34.13 0.21
CA GLY A 47 25.20 32.84 0.85
C GLY A 47 24.09 32.27 1.72
N LYS A 48 23.25 33.15 2.33
CA LYS A 48 22.14 32.69 3.18
C LYS A 48 21.05 31.99 2.35
N LEU A 49 20.67 32.61 1.24
CA LEU A 49 19.68 31.99 0.34
C LEU A 49 20.24 30.74 -0.34
N ALA A 50 21.54 30.74 -0.72
CA ALA A 50 22.20 29.54 -1.27
C ALA A 50 22.18 28.39 -0.27
N ARG A 51 22.43 28.64 1.02
CA ARG A 51 22.34 27.65 2.11
C ARG A 51 20.91 27.17 2.30
N ARG A 52 19.94 28.08 2.30
CA ARG A 52 18.52 27.70 2.38
C ARG A 52 18.11 26.74 1.27
N LEU A 53 18.55 27.01 0.04
CA LEU A 53 18.29 26.12 -1.10
C LEU A 53 18.98 24.76 -0.95
N LEU A 54 20.20 24.70 -0.40
CA LEU A 54 20.88 23.45 -0.07
C LEU A 54 20.06 22.62 0.91
N ILE A 55 19.50 23.23 1.95
CA ILE A 55 18.73 22.53 2.98
C ILE A 55 17.37 22.08 2.42
N ILE A 56 16.59 22.99 1.86
CA ILE A 56 15.22 22.68 1.41
C ILE A 56 15.25 21.72 0.22
N GLU A 57 15.95 22.09 -0.85
CA GLU A 57 15.93 21.30 -2.08
C GLU A 57 16.86 20.09 -2.01
N GLY A 58 18.05 20.28 -1.40
CA GLY A 58 19.02 19.21 -1.30
C GLY A 58 18.71 18.20 -0.21
N PHE A 59 18.54 18.62 1.03
CA PHE A 59 18.46 17.71 2.17
C PHE A 59 17.02 17.23 2.42
N ILE A 60 16.05 18.13 2.42
CA ILE A 60 14.65 17.81 2.73
C ILE A 60 13.97 17.19 1.51
N ALA A 61 13.99 17.86 0.35
CA ALA A 61 13.38 17.34 -0.87
C ALA A 61 14.18 16.19 -1.53
N GLY A 62 15.43 15.94 -1.08
CA GLY A 62 16.27 14.86 -1.60
C GLY A 62 16.80 15.08 -3.02
N ASP A 63 16.70 16.31 -3.55
CA ASP A 63 17.20 16.64 -4.89
C ASP A 63 18.72 16.86 -4.91
N ILE A 64 19.47 15.86 -4.48
CA ILE A 64 20.92 15.92 -4.27
C ILE A 64 21.62 14.66 -4.79
N LYS A 65 22.87 14.83 -5.26
CA LYS A 65 23.74 13.70 -5.65
C LYS A 65 24.95 13.64 -4.74
N THR A 66 24.88 12.83 -3.72
CA THR A 66 25.98 12.57 -2.77
C THR A 66 25.79 11.23 -2.09
N ARG A 67 26.85 10.73 -1.41
CA ARG A 67 26.83 9.49 -0.66
C ARG A 67 26.92 9.73 0.85
N LEU A 68 26.50 10.87 1.33
CA LEU A 68 26.48 11.18 2.76
C LEU A 68 25.44 10.32 3.47
N PRO A 69 25.83 9.49 4.48
CA PRO A 69 24.93 8.49 5.05
C PRO A 69 23.69 9.08 5.72
N PHE A 70 23.81 10.24 6.36
CA PHE A 70 22.67 10.88 7.03
C PHE A 70 21.53 11.24 6.06
N LEU A 71 21.84 11.56 4.80
CA LEU A 71 20.80 11.88 3.81
C LEU A 71 19.95 10.67 3.44
N THR A 72 20.57 9.51 3.27
CA THR A 72 19.83 8.26 3.01
C THR A 72 18.95 7.90 4.21
N HIS A 73 19.48 8.04 5.43
CA HIS A 73 18.72 7.82 6.65
C HIS A 73 17.54 8.79 6.76
N ASN A 74 17.78 10.10 6.57
CA ASN A 74 16.76 11.12 6.71
C ASN A 74 15.65 10.97 5.66
N GLN A 75 15.99 10.55 4.43
CA GLN A 75 14.97 10.23 3.42
C GLN A 75 14.07 9.07 3.85
N ALA A 76 14.63 8.04 4.51
CA ALA A 76 13.83 6.97 5.08
C ALA A 76 12.90 7.48 6.20
N VAL A 77 13.41 8.38 7.07
CA VAL A 77 12.60 9.01 8.13
C VAL A 77 11.48 9.90 7.55
N PHE A 78 11.75 10.65 6.48
CA PHE A 78 10.70 11.41 5.79
C PHE A 78 9.64 10.51 5.16
N SER A 79 10.05 9.38 4.58
CA SER A 79 9.10 8.38 4.05
C SER A 79 8.24 7.81 5.17
N GLU A 80 8.84 7.42 6.29
CA GLU A 80 8.12 6.90 7.47
C GLU A 80 7.12 7.94 8.02
N ALA A 81 7.53 9.20 8.12
CA ALA A 81 6.66 10.29 8.56
C ALA A 81 5.46 10.49 7.62
N SER A 82 5.68 10.44 6.31
CA SER A 82 4.60 10.51 5.31
C SER A 82 3.64 9.33 5.42
N ASP A 83 4.15 8.12 5.66
CA ASP A 83 3.32 6.93 5.89
C ASP A 83 2.46 7.07 7.15
N ILE A 84 3.01 7.68 8.23
CA ILE A 84 2.28 7.95 9.45
C ILE A 84 1.14 8.97 9.20
N GLU A 85 1.41 10.05 8.47
CA GLU A 85 0.36 11.03 8.10
C GLU A 85 -0.73 10.39 7.25
N ALA A 86 -0.35 9.56 6.29
CA ALA A 86 -1.30 8.81 5.46
C ALA A 86 -2.16 7.85 6.31
N LYS A 87 -1.55 7.11 7.23
CA LYS A 87 -2.25 6.22 8.18
C LYS A 87 -3.23 6.99 9.06
N LEU A 88 -2.80 8.11 9.61
CA LEU A 88 -3.63 8.97 10.48
C LEU A 88 -4.64 9.83 9.68
N ARG A 89 -4.51 9.89 8.37
CA ARG A 89 -5.29 10.77 7.47
C ARG A 89 -5.24 12.24 7.90
N ARG A 90 -4.09 12.68 8.35
CA ARG A 90 -3.83 14.04 8.80
C ARG A 90 -2.54 14.55 8.19
N VAL A 91 -2.57 15.77 7.70
CA VAL A 91 -1.42 16.49 7.12
C VAL A 91 -0.81 17.53 8.09
N ASP A 92 -1.38 17.64 9.30
CA ASP A 92 -1.01 18.61 10.32
C ASP A 92 -0.28 17.95 11.51
N VAL A 93 0.35 16.81 11.27
CA VAL A 93 1.06 16.00 12.28
C VAL A 93 2.56 16.25 12.22
N MET A 94 3.08 16.46 11.02
CA MET A 94 4.51 16.65 10.77
C MET A 94 4.82 18.11 10.40
N LYS A 95 6.04 18.53 10.74
CA LYS A 95 6.55 19.87 10.42
C LYS A 95 6.66 20.09 8.93
N ALA A 96 6.33 21.31 8.48
CA ALA A 96 6.57 21.72 7.11
C ALA A 96 8.09 21.82 6.82
N PRO A 97 8.52 21.74 5.55
CA PRO A 97 9.93 21.89 5.17
C PRO A 97 10.60 23.16 5.70
N GLU A 98 9.84 24.25 5.80
CA GLU A 98 10.30 25.52 6.33
C GLU A 98 10.65 25.46 7.82
N ASP A 99 9.91 24.70 8.60
CA ASP A 99 10.14 24.52 10.04
C ASP A 99 11.39 23.64 10.29
N LEU A 100 11.73 22.77 9.35
CA LEU A 100 12.93 21.93 9.40
C LEU A 100 14.19 22.68 8.98
N LEU A 101 14.05 23.82 8.29
CA LEU A 101 15.18 24.64 7.92
C LEU A 101 16.01 25.06 9.15
N GLU A 102 15.35 25.53 10.20
CA GLU A 102 16.00 25.96 11.45
C GLU A 102 16.67 24.77 12.15
N TRP A 103 16.03 23.58 12.12
CA TRP A 103 16.61 22.37 12.68
C TRP A 103 17.95 22.01 12.04
N PHE A 104 18.07 22.13 10.71
CA PHE A 104 19.33 21.90 10.00
C PHE A 104 20.30 23.04 10.16
N ASP A 105 19.84 24.30 10.15
CA ASP A 105 20.67 25.50 10.07
C ASP A 105 21.64 25.64 11.24
N VAL A 106 21.28 25.17 12.42
CA VAL A 106 22.10 25.21 13.63
C VAL A 106 23.07 24.03 13.80
N ARG A 107 22.99 23.00 12.94
CA ARG A 107 23.69 21.71 13.13
C ARG A 107 24.96 21.53 12.29
N PHE A 108 25.24 22.44 11.39
CA PHE A 108 26.49 22.46 10.62
C PHE A 108 26.92 23.89 10.28
N PRO A 109 28.21 24.14 9.96
CA PRO A 109 28.73 25.51 9.81
C PRO A 109 27.98 26.33 8.78
N GLU A 110 27.72 27.61 9.10
CA GLU A 110 27.04 28.57 8.22
C GLU A 110 27.74 28.78 6.87
N SER A 111 29.07 28.59 6.83
CA SER A 111 29.86 28.73 5.60
C SER A 111 29.59 27.67 4.53
N ILE A 112 28.83 26.62 4.85
CA ILE A 112 28.53 25.54 3.94
C ILE A 112 27.25 25.88 3.17
N THR A 113 27.39 26.05 1.85
CA THR A 113 26.32 26.48 0.92
C THR A 113 26.19 25.56 -0.28
N ASP A 114 27.00 24.49 -0.34
CA ASP A 114 26.99 23.52 -1.43
C ASP A 114 27.42 22.12 -0.96
N VAL A 115 27.19 21.13 -1.83
CA VAL A 115 27.48 19.71 -1.55
C VAL A 115 28.96 19.46 -1.32
N ARG A 116 29.85 20.13 -2.08
CA ARG A 116 31.30 19.93 -1.91
C ARG A 116 31.81 20.44 -0.57
N GLY A 117 31.30 21.59 -0.13
CA GLY A 117 31.54 22.10 1.22
C GLY A 117 31.08 21.15 2.31
N MET A 118 29.88 20.58 2.13
CA MET A 118 29.32 19.59 3.05
C MET A 118 30.13 18.31 3.10
N GLU A 119 30.52 17.74 1.96
CA GLU A 119 31.35 16.53 1.89
C GLU A 119 32.74 16.74 2.49
N LYS A 120 33.33 17.95 2.30
CA LYS A 120 34.62 18.30 2.91
C LYS A 120 34.50 18.39 4.43
N TRP A 121 33.48 19.10 4.91
CA TRP A 121 33.23 19.22 6.36
C TRP A 121 32.91 17.87 6.98
N TRP A 122 32.12 17.03 6.35
CA TRP A 122 31.77 15.68 6.83
C TRP A 122 33.01 14.82 7.14
N LYS A 123 34.07 14.95 6.34
CA LYS A 123 35.33 14.19 6.56
C LYS A 123 36.07 14.63 7.82
N THR A 124 35.92 15.89 8.22
CA THR A 124 36.66 16.50 9.35
C THR A 124 35.80 16.73 10.58
N ALA A 125 34.49 16.64 10.46
CA ALA A 125 33.52 16.83 11.54
C ALA A 125 33.69 15.76 12.63
N SER A 126 33.38 16.12 13.87
CA SER A 126 33.34 15.18 14.98
C SER A 126 32.24 14.13 14.77
N GLU A 127 32.31 13.02 15.54
CA GLU A 127 31.25 12.03 15.49
C GLU A 127 29.92 12.57 16.03
N GLU A 128 29.99 13.45 17.01
CA GLU A 128 28.82 14.13 17.60
C GLU A 128 28.13 15.03 16.56
N ASP A 129 28.91 15.88 15.84
CA ASP A 129 28.37 16.74 14.79
C ASP A 129 27.73 15.94 13.65
N ARG A 130 28.33 14.82 13.28
CA ARG A 130 27.76 13.91 12.26
C ARG A 130 26.45 13.29 12.75
N LYS A 131 26.42 12.80 13.99
CA LYS A 131 25.21 12.21 14.58
C LYS A 131 24.08 13.21 14.72
N ALA A 132 24.39 14.48 15.00
CA ALA A 132 23.40 15.54 15.12
C ALA A 132 22.60 15.81 13.83
N LEU A 133 23.05 15.32 12.66
CA LEU A 133 22.35 15.46 11.39
C LEU A 133 21.36 14.32 11.07
N TYR A 134 21.30 13.29 11.90
CA TYR A 134 20.34 12.19 11.73
C TYR A 134 19.01 12.57 12.39
N LEU A 135 17.98 12.69 11.58
CA LEU A 135 16.61 12.94 12.03
C LEU A 135 16.02 11.68 12.69
N THR A 136 15.10 11.93 13.60
CA THR A 136 14.15 10.92 14.10
C THR A 136 12.73 11.33 13.71
N VAL A 137 11.77 10.41 13.73
CA VAL A 137 10.36 10.74 13.51
C VAL A 137 9.87 11.77 14.53
N ASP A 138 10.39 11.73 15.77
CA ASP A 138 10.02 12.69 16.82
C ASP A 138 10.47 14.11 16.48
N ASP A 139 11.62 14.29 15.80
CA ASP A 139 12.05 15.62 15.34
C ASP A 139 11.10 16.24 14.31
N LEU A 140 10.39 15.38 13.57
CA LEU A 140 9.44 15.79 12.52
C LEU A 140 8.05 16.14 13.07
N LYS A 141 7.68 15.71 14.28
CA LYS A 141 6.38 16.01 14.86
C LYS A 141 6.21 17.51 15.14
N ILE A 142 5.01 18.02 14.89
CA ILE A 142 4.62 19.38 15.31
C ILE A 142 4.52 19.43 16.84
N ASP A 143 3.85 18.45 17.43
CA ASP A 143 3.73 18.28 18.88
C ASP A 143 4.55 17.06 19.33
N PRO A 144 5.68 17.26 20.04
CA PRO A 144 6.52 16.15 20.50
C PRO A 144 5.81 15.18 21.45
N GLU A 145 4.79 15.64 22.18
CA GLU A 145 4.02 14.80 23.10
C GLU A 145 2.89 14.04 22.42
N MET A 146 2.64 14.30 21.14
CA MET A 146 1.60 13.63 20.38
C MET A 146 1.90 12.12 20.24
N ALA A 147 1.01 11.30 20.80
CA ALA A 147 1.06 9.85 20.63
C ALA A 147 0.58 9.48 19.23
N LEU A 148 1.49 8.95 18.41
CA LEU A 148 1.18 8.44 17.08
C LEU A 148 0.65 7.00 17.20
N ASN A 149 -0.66 6.83 17.31
CA ASN A 149 -1.27 5.51 17.44
C ASN A 149 -1.39 4.83 16.05
N THR A 150 -0.28 4.30 15.56
CA THR A 150 -0.22 3.56 14.30
C THR A 150 -0.69 2.11 14.41
N ALA A 151 -0.91 1.61 15.63
CA ALA A 151 -1.35 0.22 15.86
C ALA A 151 -2.70 -0.10 15.20
N HIS A 152 -3.54 0.90 14.96
CA HIS A 152 -4.81 0.75 14.26
C HIS A 152 -4.67 0.69 12.73
N PHE A 153 -3.46 0.89 12.21
CA PHE A 153 -3.14 0.90 10.78
C PHE A 153 -1.98 -0.08 10.51
N PRO A 154 -2.23 -1.39 10.63
CA PRO A 154 -1.20 -2.41 10.53
C PRO A 154 -0.66 -2.52 9.10
N GLU A 155 0.61 -2.88 8.96
CA GLU A 155 1.25 -3.11 7.64
C GLU A 155 0.74 -4.39 6.96
N GLN A 156 0.05 -5.23 7.70
CA GLN A 156 -0.57 -6.44 7.20
C GLN A 156 -2.02 -6.53 7.67
N VAL A 157 -2.93 -6.89 6.76
CA VAL A 157 -4.36 -7.01 7.02
C VAL A 157 -4.81 -8.46 6.83
N ALA A 158 -5.53 -8.98 7.80
CA ALA A 158 -6.15 -10.30 7.69
C ALA A 158 -7.46 -10.21 6.88
N LEU A 159 -7.54 -10.92 5.76
CA LEU A 159 -8.74 -11.07 4.93
C LEU A 159 -9.09 -12.56 4.83
N GLY A 160 -10.06 -12.99 5.62
CA GLY A 160 -10.36 -14.42 5.79
C GLY A 160 -9.18 -15.12 6.47
N HIS A 161 -8.59 -16.10 5.77
CA HIS A 161 -7.42 -16.84 6.25
C HIS A 161 -6.08 -16.30 5.73
N LEU A 162 -6.13 -15.29 4.86
CA LEU A 162 -4.94 -14.67 4.28
C LEU A 162 -4.50 -13.48 5.13
N THR A 163 -3.18 -13.33 5.30
CA THR A 163 -2.57 -12.12 5.85
C THR A 163 -1.80 -11.42 4.73
N LEU A 164 -2.24 -10.24 4.37
CA LEU A 164 -1.84 -9.55 3.14
C LEU A 164 -1.20 -8.20 3.46
N PRO A 165 -0.15 -7.79 2.75
CA PRO A 165 0.45 -6.47 2.90
C PRO A 165 -0.56 -5.37 2.60
N ALA A 166 -0.54 -4.31 3.40
CA ALA A 166 -1.38 -3.15 3.24
C ALA A 166 -0.55 -1.87 3.17
N SER A 167 -0.93 -0.98 2.27
CA SER A 167 -0.39 0.37 2.16
C SER A 167 -1.49 1.41 2.35
N TYR A 168 -1.09 2.62 2.74
CA TYR A 168 -1.99 3.70 3.11
C TYR A 168 -1.67 4.93 2.28
N GLN A 169 -2.69 5.53 1.67
CA GLN A 169 -2.55 6.75 0.91
C GLN A 169 -3.56 7.78 1.39
N PHE A 170 -3.11 9.00 1.62
CA PHE A 170 -3.98 10.14 1.86
C PHE A 170 -3.97 11.05 0.63
N ALA A 171 -4.88 10.80 -0.29
CA ALA A 171 -5.00 11.52 -1.55
C ALA A 171 -6.48 11.71 -1.93
N PRO A 172 -7.22 12.57 -1.21
CA PRO A 172 -8.65 12.75 -1.43
C PRO A 172 -8.99 13.03 -2.89
N GLY A 173 -9.93 12.24 -3.45
CA GLY A 173 -10.37 12.35 -4.84
C GLY A 173 -9.54 11.55 -5.85
N ARG A 174 -8.51 10.82 -5.42
CA ARG A 174 -7.80 9.84 -6.26
C ARG A 174 -8.33 8.42 -6.03
N ASP A 175 -8.12 7.55 -7.00
CA ASP A 175 -8.54 6.14 -6.90
C ASP A 175 -7.76 5.36 -5.84
N ASP A 176 -6.54 5.77 -5.56
CA ASP A 176 -5.65 5.16 -4.57
C ASP A 176 -5.83 5.72 -3.14
N ASP A 177 -6.78 6.65 -2.91
CA ASP A 177 -7.07 7.18 -1.57
C ASP A 177 -7.60 6.09 -0.63
N GLY A 178 -7.04 5.97 0.55
CA GLY A 178 -7.43 5.01 1.59
C GLY A 178 -6.45 3.87 1.78
N VAL A 179 -6.97 2.66 1.93
CA VAL A 179 -6.21 1.44 2.20
C VAL A 179 -6.15 0.58 0.95
N THR A 180 -4.94 0.24 0.51
CA THR A 180 -4.70 -0.69 -0.58
C THR A 180 -4.07 -1.97 -0.04
N VAL A 181 -4.63 -3.12 -0.41
CA VAL A 181 -4.14 -4.45 -0.03
C VAL A 181 -3.54 -5.12 -1.26
N GLN A 182 -2.31 -5.62 -1.15
CA GLN A 182 -1.65 -6.36 -2.21
C GLN A 182 -2.02 -7.83 -2.14
N VAL A 183 -2.54 -8.35 -3.25
CA VAL A 183 -3.06 -9.72 -3.35
C VAL A 183 -2.32 -10.44 -4.48
N PRO A 184 -1.52 -11.48 -4.20
CA PRO A 184 -0.97 -12.32 -5.25
C PRO A 184 -2.08 -12.91 -6.13
N LEU A 185 -1.84 -12.99 -7.44
CA LEU A 185 -2.81 -13.54 -8.39
C LEU A 185 -3.33 -14.92 -7.94
N ALA A 186 -2.47 -15.79 -7.42
CA ALA A 186 -2.84 -17.11 -6.90
C ALA A 186 -3.83 -17.07 -5.72
N ALA A 187 -3.84 -15.97 -4.94
CA ALA A 187 -4.73 -15.79 -3.79
C ALA A 187 -6.07 -15.14 -4.14
N LEU A 188 -6.17 -14.54 -5.33
CA LEU A 188 -7.33 -13.72 -5.70
C LEU A 188 -8.66 -14.48 -5.61
N MET A 189 -8.67 -15.75 -6.03
CA MET A 189 -9.89 -16.58 -6.02
C MET A 189 -10.28 -17.10 -4.63
N GLN A 190 -9.39 -16.99 -3.64
CA GLN A 190 -9.67 -17.36 -2.25
C GLN A 190 -10.41 -16.27 -1.48
N LEU A 191 -10.32 -15.02 -1.96
CA LEU A 191 -11.05 -13.92 -1.37
C LEU A 191 -12.54 -13.99 -1.69
N LYS A 192 -13.34 -13.65 -0.69
CA LYS A 192 -14.80 -13.56 -0.81
C LYS A 192 -15.24 -12.11 -0.59
N PRO A 193 -16.38 -11.68 -1.17
CA PRO A 193 -16.90 -10.32 -0.96
C PRO A 193 -17.02 -9.96 0.52
N GLU A 194 -17.38 -10.90 1.39
CA GLU A 194 -17.52 -10.68 2.83
C GLU A 194 -16.18 -10.29 3.49
N ASN A 195 -15.03 -10.72 2.93
CA ASN A 195 -13.73 -10.36 3.46
C ASN A 195 -13.44 -8.86 3.25
N LEU A 196 -13.96 -8.27 2.16
CA LEU A 196 -13.77 -6.86 1.79
C LEU A 196 -14.81 -5.91 2.42
N GLU A 197 -15.83 -6.48 3.08
CA GLU A 197 -16.73 -5.69 3.92
C GLU A 197 -15.99 -5.07 5.11
N TRP A 198 -14.92 -5.70 5.56
CA TRP A 198 -14.05 -5.23 6.63
C TRP A 198 -13.06 -4.18 6.13
N THR A 199 -12.48 -3.45 7.06
CA THR A 199 -11.37 -2.52 6.82
C THR A 199 -10.42 -2.60 8.02
N VAL A 200 -9.39 -1.74 8.02
CA VAL A 200 -8.42 -1.70 9.12
C VAL A 200 -9.04 -1.19 10.42
N PRO A 201 -8.50 -1.59 11.59
CA PRO A 201 -9.06 -1.20 12.89
C PRO A 201 -9.27 0.30 13.07
N GLY A 202 -8.39 1.13 12.49
CA GLY A 202 -8.49 2.59 12.58
C GLY A 202 -9.63 3.22 11.77
N ALA A 203 -10.19 2.49 10.80
CA ALA A 203 -11.26 2.99 9.93
C ALA A 203 -12.61 2.28 10.14
N ILE A 204 -12.64 1.17 10.91
CA ILE A 204 -13.85 0.34 11.04
C ILE A 204 -14.99 1.07 11.73
N GLU A 205 -14.72 1.86 12.77
CA GLU A 205 -15.75 2.63 13.50
C GLU A 205 -16.41 3.65 12.58
N GLU A 206 -15.60 4.38 11.78
CA GLU A 206 -16.10 5.35 10.81
C GLU A 206 -16.92 4.67 9.70
N LYS A 207 -16.48 3.48 9.23
CA LYS A 207 -17.23 2.68 8.26
C LYS A 207 -18.58 2.27 8.79
N VAL A 208 -18.64 1.76 10.02
CA VAL A 208 -19.90 1.38 10.67
C VAL A 208 -20.80 2.62 10.87
N GLU A 209 -20.24 3.76 11.23
CA GLU A 209 -21.01 5.01 11.30
C GLU A 209 -21.60 5.41 9.96
N ALA A 210 -20.83 5.33 8.87
CA ALA A 210 -21.31 5.60 7.52
C ALA A 210 -22.42 4.62 7.11
N MET A 211 -22.29 3.33 7.43
CA MET A 211 -23.34 2.35 7.21
C MET A 211 -24.63 2.69 7.97
N ILE A 212 -24.55 3.08 9.23
CA ILE A 212 -25.71 3.51 10.02
C ILE A 212 -26.36 4.77 9.43
N ARG A 213 -25.55 5.73 8.96
CA ARG A 213 -26.04 6.97 8.32
C ARG A 213 -26.75 6.70 6.99
N ALA A 214 -26.38 5.63 6.29
CA ALA A 214 -27.00 5.20 5.04
C ALA A 214 -28.35 4.51 5.23
N LEU A 215 -28.73 4.08 6.45
CA LEU A 215 -29.99 3.43 6.73
C LEU A 215 -31.20 4.36 6.46
N PRO A 216 -32.38 3.79 6.14
CA PRO A 216 -33.63 4.53 6.03
C PRO A 216 -33.91 5.42 7.25
N LYS A 217 -34.47 6.61 7.03
CA LYS A 217 -34.71 7.63 8.06
C LYS A 217 -35.53 7.10 9.25
N THR A 218 -36.45 6.17 9.00
CA THR A 218 -37.30 5.54 10.03
C THR A 218 -36.50 4.77 11.06
N ILE A 219 -35.50 4.01 10.61
CA ILE A 219 -34.59 3.23 11.46
C ILE A 219 -33.59 4.16 12.12
N ARG A 220 -32.94 5.02 11.32
CA ARG A 220 -31.88 5.92 11.77
C ARG A 220 -32.28 6.84 12.90
N ARG A 221 -33.55 7.33 12.91
CA ARG A 221 -34.06 8.17 14.00
C ARG A 221 -34.04 7.52 15.39
N GLN A 222 -34.11 6.20 15.46
CA GLN A 222 -34.08 5.45 16.72
C GLN A 222 -32.66 5.21 17.21
N LEU A 223 -31.64 5.53 16.40
CA LEU A 223 -30.23 5.28 16.67
C LEU A 223 -29.46 6.57 17.02
N VAL A 224 -30.19 7.66 17.24
CA VAL A 224 -29.60 8.97 17.60
C VAL A 224 -29.30 9.02 19.10
N PRO A 225 -28.11 9.50 19.54
CA PRO A 225 -26.96 9.94 18.72
C PRO A 225 -26.21 8.77 18.05
N ILE A 226 -25.98 8.87 16.74
CA ILE A 226 -25.35 7.77 15.97
C ILE A 226 -23.97 7.42 16.51
N PRO A 227 -23.03 8.36 16.80
CA PRO A 227 -21.71 8.02 17.31
C PRO A 227 -21.77 7.22 18.62
N ASP A 228 -22.68 7.54 19.54
CA ASP A 228 -22.84 6.80 20.80
C ASP A 228 -23.35 5.38 20.56
N PHE A 229 -24.27 5.22 19.61
CA PHE A 229 -24.77 3.90 19.21
C PHE A 229 -23.64 3.05 18.60
N VAL A 230 -22.82 3.62 17.68
CA VAL A 230 -21.68 2.94 17.07
C VAL A 230 -20.71 2.48 18.14
N LYS A 231 -20.29 3.36 19.06
CA LYS A 231 -19.41 2.99 20.19
C LYS A 231 -19.99 1.85 21.04
N ALA A 232 -21.29 1.82 21.24
CA ALA A 232 -21.94 0.78 22.02
C ALA A 232 -21.97 -0.59 21.32
N ILE A 233 -22.03 -0.62 19.98
CA ILE A 233 -22.07 -1.89 19.22
C ILE A 233 -20.71 -2.41 18.82
N MET A 234 -19.67 -1.55 18.71
CA MET A 234 -18.32 -1.98 18.31
C MET A 234 -17.77 -3.17 19.12
N PRO A 235 -17.89 -3.21 20.46
CA PRO A 235 -17.46 -4.37 21.25
C PRO A 235 -18.26 -5.67 20.98
N MET A 236 -19.42 -5.57 20.32
CA MET A 236 -20.28 -6.71 19.99
C MET A 236 -20.00 -7.27 18.59
N ILE A 237 -19.19 -6.58 17.82
CA ILE A 237 -18.80 -6.94 16.46
C ILE A 237 -17.43 -7.59 16.54
N GLU A 238 -17.38 -8.90 16.31
CA GLU A 238 -16.13 -9.65 16.29
C GLU A 238 -15.42 -9.42 14.95
N ALA A 239 -14.21 -8.87 15.03
CA ALA A 239 -13.43 -8.51 13.83
C ALA A 239 -13.15 -9.72 12.94
N ASN A 240 -13.34 -9.56 11.63
CA ASN A 240 -13.13 -10.59 10.61
C ASN A 240 -13.92 -11.88 10.77
N SER A 241 -14.99 -11.86 11.58
CA SER A 241 -15.90 -12.99 11.80
C SER A 241 -17.12 -12.88 10.89
N GLY A 242 -17.01 -13.42 9.68
CA GLY A 242 -18.10 -13.42 8.70
C GLY A 242 -18.39 -12.03 8.10
N SER A 243 -19.65 -11.77 7.75
CA SER A 243 -20.07 -10.51 7.14
C SER A 243 -20.22 -9.39 8.17
N LEU A 244 -19.55 -8.26 7.92
CA LEU A 244 -19.73 -7.03 8.69
C LEU A 244 -21.17 -6.51 8.58
N MET A 245 -21.74 -6.52 7.36
CA MET A 245 -23.11 -6.07 7.11
C MET A 245 -24.11 -6.85 7.94
N GLN A 246 -23.96 -8.18 8.01
CA GLN A 246 -24.82 -9.03 8.85
C GLN A 246 -24.65 -8.71 10.35
N SER A 247 -23.43 -8.46 10.78
CA SER A 247 -23.14 -8.15 12.20
C SER A 247 -23.75 -6.81 12.61
N VAL A 248 -23.61 -5.79 11.78
CA VAL A 248 -24.24 -4.47 12.01
C VAL A 248 -25.77 -4.59 11.96
N ALA A 249 -26.34 -5.30 10.97
CA ALA A 249 -27.79 -5.51 10.88
C ALA A 249 -28.36 -6.17 12.12
N ARG A 250 -27.69 -7.19 12.67
CA ARG A 250 -28.11 -7.83 13.95
C ARG A 250 -28.11 -6.84 15.11
N CYS A 251 -27.09 -6.02 15.23
CA CYS A 251 -27.01 -5.01 16.29
C CYS A 251 -28.12 -3.97 16.18
N VAL A 252 -28.40 -3.47 14.96
CA VAL A 252 -29.49 -2.51 14.70
C VAL A 252 -30.84 -3.15 15.02
N THR A 253 -31.09 -4.38 14.51
CA THR A 253 -32.34 -5.11 14.77
C THR A 253 -32.57 -5.32 16.26
N LYS A 254 -31.53 -5.73 17.00
CA LYS A 254 -31.61 -5.90 18.46
C LYS A 254 -31.97 -4.59 19.19
N ARG A 255 -31.46 -3.46 18.71
CA ARG A 255 -31.70 -2.16 19.34
C ARG A 255 -33.08 -1.57 19.03
N THR A 256 -33.51 -1.71 17.78
CA THR A 256 -34.74 -1.06 17.27
C THR A 256 -35.96 -1.97 17.26
N GLY A 257 -35.77 -3.27 17.32
CA GLY A 257 -36.80 -4.28 17.08
C GLY A 257 -37.24 -4.37 15.60
N MET A 258 -36.65 -3.60 14.70
CA MET A 258 -36.93 -3.60 13.27
C MET A 258 -35.89 -4.42 12.52
N ALA A 259 -36.35 -5.42 11.77
CA ALA A 259 -35.46 -6.24 10.95
C ALA A 259 -34.78 -5.37 9.87
N VAL A 260 -33.47 -5.47 9.76
CA VAL A 260 -32.66 -4.82 8.73
C VAL A 260 -32.08 -5.91 7.83
N ASP A 261 -32.40 -5.81 6.53
CA ASP A 261 -31.77 -6.66 5.53
C ASP A 261 -30.34 -6.18 5.31
N PRO A 262 -29.32 -7.05 5.49
CA PRO A 262 -27.91 -6.69 5.22
C PRO A 262 -27.68 -6.16 3.79
N LEU A 263 -28.47 -6.58 2.83
CA LEU A 263 -28.37 -6.12 1.43
C LEU A 263 -28.70 -4.63 1.25
N VAL A 264 -29.24 -3.95 2.26
CA VAL A 264 -29.47 -2.49 2.20
C VAL A 264 -28.19 -1.70 1.94
N TRP A 265 -27.04 -2.27 2.25
CA TRP A 265 -25.73 -1.67 2.03
C TRP A 265 -25.02 -2.16 0.76
N ALA A 266 -25.51 -3.20 0.09
CA ALA A 266 -24.86 -3.78 -1.09
C ALA A 266 -24.70 -2.77 -2.24
N ASP A 267 -25.69 -1.91 -2.45
CA ASP A 267 -25.69 -0.88 -3.49
C ASP A 267 -25.28 0.51 -2.98
N GLN A 268 -24.87 0.61 -1.71
CA GLN A 268 -24.47 1.90 -1.12
C GLN A 268 -23.04 2.24 -1.51
N GLN A 269 -22.84 3.35 -2.19
CA GLN A 269 -21.52 3.91 -2.41
C GLN A 269 -21.02 4.54 -1.11
N LEU A 270 -20.25 3.76 -0.36
CA LEU A 270 -19.46 4.30 0.74
C LEU A 270 -18.28 5.09 0.19
N ASP A 271 -17.79 6.04 0.98
CA ASP A 271 -16.57 6.78 0.64
C ASP A 271 -15.43 5.79 0.32
N ALA A 272 -14.69 6.05 -0.77
CA ALA A 272 -13.59 5.19 -1.24
C ALA A 272 -12.59 4.85 -0.13
N ARG A 273 -12.31 5.81 0.77
CA ARG A 273 -11.42 5.64 1.92
C ARG A 273 -11.89 4.61 2.96
N LEU A 274 -13.17 4.30 3.00
CA LEU A 274 -13.76 3.31 3.91
C LEU A 274 -13.85 1.91 3.29
N THR A 275 -13.41 1.76 2.05
CA THR A 275 -13.38 0.51 1.31
C THR A 275 -11.94 0.13 0.99
N LEU A 276 -11.63 -1.17 1.02
CA LEU A 276 -10.31 -1.64 0.61
C LEU A 276 -10.17 -1.58 -0.91
N ARG A 277 -9.03 -1.11 -1.38
CA ARG A 277 -8.59 -1.24 -2.76
C ARG A 277 -7.69 -2.48 -2.86
N ILE A 278 -7.89 -3.26 -3.89
CA ILE A 278 -7.09 -4.46 -4.16
C ILE A 278 -6.11 -4.13 -5.28
N GLU A 279 -4.83 -4.43 -5.08
CA GLU A 279 -3.82 -4.50 -6.12
C GLU A 279 -3.42 -5.95 -6.31
N VAL A 280 -3.68 -6.51 -7.50
CA VAL A 280 -3.28 -7.87 -7.82
C VAL A 280 -1.87 -7.84 -8.35
N THR A 281 -0.99 -8.68 -7.77
CA THR A 281 0.42 -8.77 -8.15
C THR A 281 0.75 -10.12 -8.77
N ASP A 282 1.73 -10.12 -9.70
CA ASP A 282 2.33 -11.34 -10.23
C ASP A 282 3.36 -11.95 -9.25
N SER A 283 4.06 -13.01 -9.69
CA SER A 283 5.10 -13.69 -8.92
C SER A 283 6.32 -12.81 -8.61
N ASP A 284 6.54 -11.76 -9.40
CA ASP A 284 7.66 -10.82 -9.25
C ASP A 284 7.26 -9.59 -8.41
N GLY A 285 6.01 -9.53 -7.94
CA GLY A 285 5.47 -8.43 -7.16
C GLY A 285 5.03 -7.21 -7.98
N LEU A 286 4.96 -7.34 -9.31
CA LEU A 286 4.50 -6.26 -10.18
C LEU A 286 2.96 -6.23 -10.20
N VAL A 287 2.40 -5.04 -10.13
CA VAL A 287 0.94 -4.83 -10.15
C VAL A 287 0.41 -5.13 -11.56
N MET A 288 -0.50 -6.09 -11.66
CA MET A 288 -1.17 -6.51 -12.89
C MET A 288 -2.46 -5.73 -13.13
N ASP A 289 -3.26 -5.58 -12.10
CA ASP A 289 -4.56 -4.88 -12.13
C ASP A 289 -4.94 -4.40 -10.73
N SER A 290 -5.87 -3.46 -10.66
CA SER A 290 -6.35 -2.97 -9.37
C SER A 290 -7.80 -2.51 -9.46
N ASP A 291 -8.58 -2.76 -8.40
CA ASP A 291 -9.97 -2.35 -8.29
C ASP A 291 -10.43 -2.42 -6.82
N ARG A 292 -11.58 -1.83 -6.51
CA ARG A 292 -12.32 -2.04 -5.26
C ARG A 292 -13.40 -3.11 -5.39
N ASP A 293 -13.77 -3.46 -6.61
CA ASP A 293 -14.71 -4.53 -6.91
C ASP A 293 -13.97 -5.87 -7.14
N LEU A 294 -13.96 -6.70 -6.09
CA LEU A 294 -13.35 -8.03 -6.14
C LEU A 294 -13.89 -8.89 -7.28
N LEU A 295 -15.21 -8.89 -7.50
CA LEU A 295 -15.82 -9.73 -8.54
C LEU A 295 -15.40 -9.30 -9.94
N SER A 296 -15.18 -8.01 -10.15
CA SER A 296 -14.62 -7.49 -11.40
C SER A 296 -13.19 -7.94 -11.62
N LEU A 297 -12.32 -7.89 -10.59
CA LEU A 297 -10.96 -8.41 -10.66
C LEU A 297 -10.93 -9.91 -10.94
N GLN A 298 -11.73 -10.68 -10.20
CA GLN A 298 -11.83 -12.13 -10.40
C GLN A 298 -12.29 -12.50 -11.81
N ARG A 299 -13.22 -11.75 -12.40
CA ARG A 299 -13.67 -11.97 -13.80
C ARG A 299 -12.58 -11.62 -14.83
N ARG A 300 -11.83 -10.53 -14.60
CA ARG A 300 -10.78 -10.10 -15.54
C ARG A 300 -9.54 -10.98 -15.50
N LEU A 301 -9.21 -11.51 -14.33
CA LEU A 301 -7.96 -12.25 -14.11
C LEU A 301 -8.16 -13.76 -13.88
N GLY A 302 -9.41 -14.24 -13.84
CA GLY A 302 -9.74 -15.63 -13.48
C GLY A 302 -9.08 -16.67 -14.39
N ASP A 303 -9.04 -16.41 -15.69
CA ASP A 303 -8.40 -17.31 -16.66
C ASP A 303 -6.89 -17.47 -16.39
N GLN A 304 -6.22 -16.36 -16.00
CA GLN A 304 -4.78 -16.37 -15.68
C GLN A 304 -4.47 -17.10 -14.37
N VAL A 305 -5.41 -17.12 -13.42
CA VAL A 305 -5.30 -17.92 -12.19
C VAL A 305 -5.30 -19.40 -12.51
N GLY A 306 -6.13 -19.85 -13.45
CA GLY A 306 -6.19 -21.25 -13.92
C GLY A 306 -4.84 -21.76 -14.41
N ASP A 307 -4.10 -20.96 -15.17
CA ASP A 307 -2.78 -21.34 -15.70
C ASP A 307 -1.73 -21.55 -14.58
N ILE A 308 -1.79 -20.80 -13.52
CA ILE A 308 -0.89 -20.94 -12.35
C ILE A 308 -1.20 -22.19 -11.54
N GLN A 309 -2.48 -22.58 -11.43
CA GLN A 309 -2.92 -23.71 -10.63
C GLN A 309 -2.53 -25.07 -11.24
N HIS A 310 -2.32 -25.14 -12.55
CA HIS A 310 -2.09 -26.40 -13.26
C HIS A 310 -0.62 -26.80 -13.40
N ALA A 311 0.32 -26.05 -12.93
CA ALA A 311 1.74 -26.27 -13.12
C ALA A 311 2.36 -27.18 -12.05
N SER A 312 2.08 -28.47 -12.04
CA SER A 312 2.78 -29.27 -11.03
C SER A 312 3.24 -30.68 -11.38
N SER A 313 2.74 -31.38 -12.36
CA SER A 313 3.41 -32.61 -12.78
C SER A 313 3.25 -32.90 -14.26
N ALA A 314 4.37 -33.35 -14.88
CA ALA A 314 4.37 -33.85 -16.24
C ALA A 314 3.81 -35.30 -16.35
N THR A 315 3.40 -35.92 -15.23
CA THR A 315 2.92 -37.31 -15.17
C THR A 315 1.41 -37.32 -15.31
N VAL A 316 0.94 -37.93 -16.40
CA VAL A 316 -0.48 -38.21 -16.63
C VAL A 316 -0.81 -39.57 -16.05
N TYR A 317 -1.85 -39.63 -15.23
CA TYR A 317 -2.37 -40.85 -14.61
C TYR A 317 -3.62 -41.32 -15.35
N HIS A 318 -3.64 -42.60 -15.67
CA HIS A 318 -4.80 -43.29 -16.25
C HIS A 318 -5.41 -44.28 -15.25
N ASP A 319 -4.65 -44.63 -14.21
CA ASP A 319 -5.03 -45.47 -13.10
C ASP A 319 -4.67 -44.83 -11.77
N TRP A 320 -5.29 -45.25 -10.69
CA TRP A 320 -4.91 -44.80 -9.36
C TRP A 320 -3.52 -45.31 -9.00
N PRO A 321 -2.57 -44.41 -8.71
CA PRO A 321 -1.19 -44.79 -8.39
C PRO A 321 -1.13 -45.46 -7.02
N GLU A 322 -0.61 -46.71 -6.97
CA GLU A 322 -0.45 -47.44 -5.72
C GLU A 322 0.57 -46.75 -4.81
N GLY A 323 0.21 -46.61 -3.53
CA GLY A 323 1.10 -46.03 -2.50
C GLY A 323 1.24 -44.50 -2.53
N LEU A 324 0.46 -43.79 -3.36
CA LEU A 324 0.47 -42.35 -3.33
C LEU A 324 -0.40 -41.82 -2.17
N GLU A 325 0.26 -41.14 -1.24
CA GLU A 325 -0.38 -40.37 -0.18
C GLU A 325 -0.41 -38.89 -0.56
N LEU A 326 -1.63 -38.34 -0.69
CA LEU A 326 -1.81 -36.92 -0.97
C LEU A 326 -1.80 -36.14 0.34
N ALA A 327 -1.01 -35.08 0.42
CA ALA A 327 -1.06 -34.16 1.54
C ALA A 327 -2.44 -33.50 1.63
N ALA A 328 -3.05 -33.52 2.81
CA ALA A 328 -4.36 -32.88 3.03
C ALA A 328 -4.28 -31.39 2.74
N GLU A 329 -3.26 -30.73 3.27
CA GLU A 329 -2.88 -29.35 3.01
C GLU A 329 -1.37 -29.17 3.22
N SER A 330 -0.78 -28.19 2.56
CA SER A 330 0.59 -27.75 2.80
C SER A 330 0.65 -26.22 2.72
N ILE A 331 1.65 -25.63 3.36
CA ILE A 331 1.89 -24.18 3.31
C ILE A 331 2.95 -23.92 2.25
N THR A 332 2.74 -22.94 1.42
CA THR A 332 3.72 -22.45 0.45
C THR A 332 3.82 -20.93 0.55
N ASP A 333 5.00 -20.40 0.33
CA ASP A 333 5.20 -18.96 0.16
C ASP A 333 4.98 -18.57 -1.30
N VAL A 334 4.15 -17.56 -1.53
CA VAL A 334 3.90 -16.99 -2.84
C VAL A 334 4.07 -15.48 -2.73
N GLY A 335 5.19 -14.96 -3.21
CA GLY A 335 5.49 -13.53 -3.14
C GLY A 335 5.61 -12.97 -1.72
N GLY A 336 6.13 -13.76 -0.76
CA GLY A 336 6.27 -13.37 0.65
C GLY A 336 5.01 -13.57 1.49
N ILE A 337 3.99 -14.24 0.94
CA ILE A 337 2.72 -14.52 1.63
C ILE A 337 2.57 -16.03 1.83
N GLU A 338 2.38 -16.45 3.08
CA GLU A 338 2.08 -17.83 3.40
C GLU A 338 0.67 -18.19 2.97
N MET A 339 0.56 -19.15 2.04
CA MET A 339 -0.70 -19.63 1.49
C MET A 339 -0.87 -21.12 1.73
N LYS A 340 -2.09 -21.54 2.07
CA LYS A 340 -2.45 -22.96 2.06
C LYS A 340 -2.63 -23.44 0.63
N ARG A 341 -2.04 -24.57 0.30
CA ARG A 341 -2.26 -25.27 -0.96
C ARG A 341 -2.70 -26.71 -0.70
N PHE A 342 -3.50 -27.22 -1.62
CA PHE A 342 -4.10 -28.56 -1.54
C PHE A 342 -3.62 -29.36 -2.74
N GLU A 343 -2.85 -30.43 -2.50
CA GLU A 343 -2.41 -31.34 -3.55
C GLU A 343 -3.55 -32.27 -3.94
N ARG A 344 -4.00 -32.21 -5.18
CA ARG A 344 -5.17 -32.93 -5.67
C ARG A 344 -4.98 -33.42 -7.09
N PHE A 345 -5.71 -34.48 -7.48
CA PHE A 345 -5.87 -34.85 -8.86
C PHE A 345 -6.78 -33.88 -9.61
N ILE A 346 -6.39 -33.52 -10.82
CA ILE A 346 -7.05 -32.55 -11.69
C ILE A 346 -7.22 -33.17 -13.07
N CYS A 347 -8.42 -33.05 -13.67
CA CYS A 347 -8.66 -33.47 -15.05
C CYS A 347 -8.00 -32.52 -16.03
N GLN A 348 -7.26 -33.07 -17.00
CA GLN A 348 -6.78 -32.39 -18.19
C GLN A 348 -7.26 -33.10 -19.45
N SER A 349 -7.00 -32.50 -20.64
CA SER A 349 -7.40 -33.05 -21.93
C SER A 349 -6.82 -34.44 -22.21
N GLU A 350 -5.62 -34.73 -21.70
CA GLU A 350 -4.88 -35.96 -21.93
C GLU A 350 -5.01 -37.01 -20.81
N GLY A 351 -5.74 -36.69 -19.73
CA GLY A 351 -5.90 -37.58 -18.59
C GLY A 351 -5.96 -36.81 -17.26
N VAL A 352 -5.60 -37.48 -16.19
CA VAL A 352 -5.58 -36.90 -14.84
C VAL A 352 -4.13 -36.61 -14.44
N VAL A 353 -3.86 -35.42 -13.90
CA VAL A 353 -2.55 -35.03 -13.40
C VAL A 353 -2.63 -34.68 -11.91
N LEU A 354 -1.51 -34.75 -11.21
CA LEU A 354 -1.40 -34.23 -9.84
C LEU A 354 -1.12 -32.75 -9.89
N GLY A 355 -1.91 -31.93 -9.22
CA GLY A 355 -1.78 -30.47 -9.20
C GLY A 355 -2.00 -29.89 -7.83
N TYR A 356 -1.66 -28.61 -7.67
CA TYR A 356 -1.91 -27.84 -6.49
C TYR A 356 -3.03 -26.84 -6.73
N LEU A 357 -3.94 -26.77 -5.79
CA LEU A 357 -5.04 -25.81 -5.79
C LEU A 357 -5.00 -25.02 -4.47
N PHE A 358 -5.41 -23.76 -4.53
CA PHE A 358 -5.36 -22.88 -3.36
C PHE A 358 -6.73 -22.70 -2.70
N ASP A 359 -7.82 -23.03 -3.36
CA ASP A 359 -9.17 -23.04 -2.77
C ASP A 359 -9.56 -24.46 -2.33
N PRO A 360 -9.93 -24.68 -1.05
CA PRO A 360 -10.27 -26.01 -0.54
C PRO A 360 -11.54 -26.60 -1.17
N ILE A 361 -12.50 -25.74 -1.58
CA ILE A 361 -13.75 -26.19 -2.18
C ILE A 361 -13.48 -26.63 -3.62
N ASP A 362 -12.77 -25.79 -4.39
CA ASP A 362 -12.39 -26.14 -5.76
C ASP A 362 -11.48 -27.36 -5.78
N ALA A 363 -10.51 -27.44 -4.89
CA ALA A 363 -9.64 -28.61 -4.70
C ALA A 363 -10.46 -29.90 -4.49
N SER A 364 -11.51 -29.85 -3.67
CA SER A 364 -12.41 -31.01 -3.42
C SER A 364 -13.26 -31.35 -4.63
N VAL A 365 -13.71 -30.35 -5.40
CA VAL A 365 -14.51 -30.56 -6.62
C VAL A 365 -13.66 -31.16 -7.74
N GLN A 366 -12.48 -30.59 -8.00
CA GLN A 366 -11.56 -31.07 -9.03
C GLN A 366 -11.08 -32.52 -8.73
N HIS A 367 -10.72 -32.76 -7.47
CA HIS A 367 -10.29 -34.08 -7.06
C HIS A 367 -11.40 -35.15 -7.28
N ARG A 368 -12.65 -34.83 -6.91
CA ARG A 368 -13.78 -35.73 -7.15
C ARG A 368 -14.04 -36.04 -8.64
N ARG A 369 -13.91 -35.01 -9.48
CA ARG A 369 -14.00 -35.15 -10.95
C ARG A 369 -12.91 -36.04 -11.48
N ALA A 370 -11.65 -35.79 -11.10
CA ALA A 370 -10.51 -36.56 -11.51
C ALA A 370 -10.60 -38.04 -11.05
N PHE A 371 -11.04 -38.24 -9.79
CA PHE A 371 -11.29 -39.58 -9.26
C PHE A 371 -12.36 -40.32 -10.06
N ALA A 372 -13.48 -39.66 -10.39
CA ALA A 372 -14.53 -40.23 -11.22
C ALA A 372 -14.02 -40.60 -12.62
N GLN A 373 -13.16 -39.77 -13.24
CA GLN A 373 -12.55 -40.07 -14.53
C GLN A 373 -11.66 -41.32 -14.46
N LEU A 374 -10.75 -41.40 -13.48
CA LEU A 374 -9.90 -42.58 -13.28
C LEU A 374 -10.71 -43.84 -13.09
N LEU A 375 -11.80 -43.80 -12.29
CA LEU A 375 -12.72 -44.93 -12.10
C LEU A 375 -13.39 -45.36 -13.40
N VAL A 376 -13.84 -44.42 -14.23
CA VAL A 376 -14.45 -44.72 -15.53
C VAL A 376 -13.45 -45.34 -16.48
N GLU A 377 -12.19 -44.88 -16.51
CA GLU A 377 -11.13 -45.46 -17.34
C GLU A 377 -10.78 -46.87 -16.86
N GLN A 378 -10.58 -47.06 -15.57
CA GLN A 378 -10.23 -48.35 -14.96
C GLN A 378 -11.37 -49.41 -15.07
N CYS A 379 -12.63 -48.97 -15.01
CA CYS A 379 -13.79 -49.82 -15.12
C CYS A 379 -14.48 -49.72 -16.49
N ALA A 380 -13.78 -49.38 -17.54
CA ALA A 380 -14.37 -49.11 -18.86
C ALA A 380 -15.19 -50.24 -19.42
N ASP A 381 -14.80 -51.52 -19.20
CA ASP A 381 -15.53 -52.69 -19.65
C ASP A 381 -16.85 -52.89 -18.88
N LEU A 382 -16.86 -52.60 -17.59
CA LEU A 382 -18.03 -52.65 -16.74
C LEU A 382 -19.05 -51.57 -17.14
N PHE A 383 -18.59 -50.35 -17.43
CA PHE A 383 -19.43 -49.26 -17.93
C PHE A 383 -20.00 -49.52 -19.33
N ARG A 384 -19.23 -50.17 -20.24
CA ARG A 384 -19.74 -50.59 -21.55
C ARG A 384 -20.86 -51.63 -21.39
N PHE A 385 -20.69 -52.59 -20.48
CA PHE A 385 -21.71 -53.59 -20.19
C PHE A 385 -23.01 -52.98 -19.62
N LEU A 386 -22.88 -51.98 -18.73
CA LEU A 386 -24.04 -51.28 -18.15
C LEU A 386 -24.79 -50.41 -19.18
N LYS A 387 -24.09 -49.84 -20.17
CA LYS A 387 -24.70 -49.04 -21.25
C LYS A 387 -25.35 -49.91 -22.33
N SER A 388 -25.03 -51.20 -22.40
CA SER A 388 -25.59 -52.14 -23.39
C SER A 388 -26.85 -52.84 -22.96
N LYS A 389 -27.30 -52.62 -21.68
CA LYS A 389 -28.60 -53.02 -21.14
C LYS A 389 -29.57 -51.85 -21.11
#